data_3cec2f7523f6598b8566636bfafbbd2d
#
_entry.id   3cec2f7523f6598b8566636bfafbbd2d
#
_cell.length_a   1.000
_cell.length_b   1.000
_cell.length_c   1.000
_cell.angle_alpha   90.00
_cell.angle_beta   90.00
_cell.angle_gamma   90.00
#
_symmetry.space_group_name_H-M   'P 1'
#
loop_
_entity.id
_entity.type
_entity.pdbx_description
1 polymer ?
#
loop_
_entity_poly.entity_id
_entity_poly.type
_entity_poly.pdbx_seq_one_letter_code
_entity_poly.pdbx_strand_id
1 'polypeptide(L)'
;MNRSELEKKYKALENEINQLKFTRDALIKTIEEKKKQLEADITEKANLQKASIFYKFKAQGTRECYISFINKNISPLIKRMFGNDYDFGFFYNEKAQEKGEKVGFNLMPTITNTVNGKRVTTYSMDSRGGGILETISVFLRWVFIQMDGYRGPLILDESWSAVSSDDKMEMLIEFIKEYVEITDSQLIFVTHRAENFGKIANVIYLVQKENGVAKSSQISYEEIVERQLSFVNRN
;
A
#
# COMPACT_ATOMS: atom_id res chain seq x y z
N MET A 1 -58.90 46.40 53.04
CA MET A 1 -57.61 45.66 53.11
C MET A 1 -56.88 46.18 54.34
N ASN A 2 -56.57 45.29 55.27
CA ASN A 2 -56.00 45.67 56.57
C ASN A 2 -54.49 45.93 56.39
N ARG A 3 -53.90 46.86 57.12
CA ARG A 3 -52.46 47.23 57.07
C ARG A 3 -51.53 46.00 57.19
N SER A 4 -51.91 45.05 58.02
CA SER A 4 -51.17 43.78 58.17
C SER A 4 -51.13 42.90 56.93
N GLU A 5 -52.20 42.91 56.11
CA GLU A 5 -52.24 42.19 54.86
C GLU A 5 -51.36 42.84 53.75
N LEU A 6 -51.31 44.17 53.77
CA LEU A 6 -50.43 44.95 52.90
C LEU A 6 -48.95 44.67 53.18
N GLU A 7 -48.60 44.70 54.50
CA GLU A 7 -47.22 44.39 54.92
C GLU A 7 -46.78 42.95 54.55
N LYS A 8 -47.68 41.97 54.68
CA LYS A 8 -47.39 40.60 54.24
C LYS A 8 -47.19 40.51 52.73
N LYS A 9 -48.02 41.16 51.93
CA LYS A 9 -47.87 41.19 50.46
C LYS A 9 -46.59 41.90 50.04
N TYR A 10 -46.24 42.98 50.70
CA TYR A 10 -45.00 43.69 50.43
C TYR A 10 -43.76 42.81 50.67
N LYS A 11 -43.69 42.13 51.84
CA LYS A 11 -42.61 41.21 52.14
C LYS A 11 -42.52 40.04 51.15
N ALA A 12 -43.66 39.48 50.71
CA ALA A 12 -43.71 38.45 49.73
C ALA A 12 -43.13 38.90 48.38
N LEU A 13 -43.53 40.06 47.87
CA LEU A 13 -43.01 40.70 46.69
C LEU A 13 -41.52 41.03 46.80
N GLU A 14 -41.07 41.52 47.91
CA GLU A 14 -39.66 41.82 48.20
C GLU A 14 -38.80 40.50 48.09
N ASN A 15 -39.29 39.43 48.69
CA ASN A 15 -38.63 38.11 48.58
C ASN A 15 -38.60 37.61 47.17
N GLU A 16 -39.69 37.74 46.42
CA GLU A 16 -39.76 37.31 44.98
C GLU A 16 -38.79 38.13 44.13
N ILE A 17 -38.73 39.46 44.34
CA ILE A 17 -37.75 40.30 43.65
C ILE A 17 -36.29 39.87 43.95
N ASN A 18 -36.00 39.54 45.20
CA ASN A 18 -34.68 39.12 45.61
C ASN A 18 -34.31 37.72 44.97
N GLN A 19 -35.26 36.81 44.93
CA GLN A 19 -35.06 35.51 44.22
C GLN A 19 -34.81 35.70 42.72
N LEU A 20 -35.61 36.60 42.10
CA LEU A 20 -35.41 36.90 40.66
C LEU A 20 -34.06 37.55 40.37
N LYS A 21 -33.60 38.46 41.23
CA LYS A 21 -32.27 39.07 41.14
C LYS A 21 -31.17 38.00 41.26
N PHE A 22 -31.26 37.12 42.25
CA PHE A 22 -30.30 36.01 42.41
C PHE A 22 -30.25 35.08 41.20
N THR A 23 -31.43 34.69 40.69
CA THR A 23 -31.52 33.83 39.48
C THR A 23 -30.95 34.54 38.27
N ARG A 24 -31.22 35.83 38.07
CA ARG A 24 -30.64 36.64 36.98
C ARG A 24 -29.11 36.66 37.07
N ASP A 25 -28.54 36.89 38.22
CA ASP A 25 -27.11 37.00 38.40
C ASP A 25 -26.40 35.64 38.18
N ALA A 26 -27.03 34.55 38.63
CA ALA A 26 -26.57 33.19 38.32
C ALA A 26 -26.60 32.86 36.81
N LEU A 27 -27.67 33.29 36.13
CA LEU A 27 -27.78 33.12 34.67
C LEU A 27 -26.74 33.93 33.90
N ILE A 28 -26.49 35.18 34.31
CA ILE A 28 -25.45 36.02 33.71
C ILE A 28 -24.09 35.35 33.83
N LYS A 29 -23.74 34.86 35.00
CA LYS A 29 -22.47 34.13 35.22
C LYS A 29 -22.36 32.88 34.31
N THR A 30 -23.42 32.12 34.23
CA THR A 30 -23.46 30.91 33.35
C THR A 30 -23.28 31.26 31.86
N ILE A 31 -23.88 32.38 31.41
CA ILE A 31 -23.74 32.89 30.06
C ILE A 31 -22.29 33.32 29.80
N GLU A 32 -21.63 33.98 30.71
CA GLU A 32 -20.24 34.42 30.59
C GLU A 32 -19.29 33.20 30.49
N GLU A 33 -19.50 32.21 31.37
CA GLU A 33 -18.73 30.94 31.32
C GLU A 33 -18.90 30.22 30.00
N LYS A 34 -20.15 30.10 29.52
CA LYS A 34 -20.43 29.46 28.21
C LYS A 34 -19.87 30.24 27.01
N LYS A 35 -19.86 31.57 27.05
CA LYS A 35 -19.24 32.39 26.02
C LYS A 35 -17.73 32.12 25.94
N LYS A 36 -17.07 32.11 27.10
CA LYS A 36 -15.63 31.81 27.19
C LYS A 36 -15.30 30.43 26.66
N GLN A 37 -16.12 29.44 27.01
CA GLN A 37 -15.96 28.07 26.48
C GLN A 37 -16.14 28.03 24.96
N LEU A 38 -17.14 28.68 24.42
CA LEU A 38 -17.41 28.74 22.98
C LEU A 38 -16.26 29.41 22.22
N GLU A 39 -15.64 30.46 22.73
CA GLU A 39 -14.47 31.10 22.13
C GLU A 39 -13.26 30.15 22.11
N ALA A 40 -13.06 29.39 23.19
CA ALA A 40 -12.02 28.36 23.24
C ALA A 40 -12.27 27.26 22.21
N ASP A 41 -13.50 26.74 22.13
CA ASP A 41 -13.89 25.68 21.18
C ASP A 41 -13.74 26.12 19.71
N ILE A 42 -14.09 27.39 19.40
CA ILE A 42 -13.90 27.99 18.09
C ILE A 42 -12.40 28.01 17.71
N THR A 43 -11.57 28.42 18.66
CA THR A 43 -10.12 28.51 18.47
C THR A 43 -9.52 27.13 18.26
N GLU A 44 -9.90 26.14 19.05
CA GLU A 44 -9.47 24.77 18.94
C GLU A 44 -9.90 24.17 17.59
N LYS A 45 -11.15 24.36 17.18
CA LYS A 45 -11.66 23.93 15.86
C LYS A 45 -10.84 24.51 14.72
N ALA A 46 -10.50 25.79 14.78
CA ALA A 46 -9.68 26.44 13.76
C ALA A 46 -8.27 25.83 13.68
N ASN A 47 -7.66 25.51 14.82
CA ASN A 47 -6.36 24.87 14.89
C ASN A 47 -6.40 23.43 14.36
N LEU A 48 -7.43 22.66 14.69
CA LEU A 48 -7.64 21.30 14.16
C LEU A 48 -7.85 21.31 12.66
N GLN A 49 -8.58 22.29 12.12
CA GLN A 49 -8.73 22.44 10.67
C GLN A 49 -7.39 22.74 9.98
N LYS A 50 -6.57 23.63 10.52
CA LYS A 50 -5.24 23.92 9.99
C LYS A 50 -4.33 22.69 10.03
N ALA A 51 -4.33 21.96 11.14
CA ALA A 51 -3.58 20.72 11.28
C ALA A 51 -4.04 19.67 10.26
N SER A 52 -5.35 19.49 10.07
CA SER A 52 -5.92 18.57 9.08
C SER A 52 -5.45 18.90 7.66
N ILE A 53 -5.48 20.17 7.25
CA ILE A 53 -5.00 20.62 5.95
C ILE A 53 -3.49 20.31 5.78
N PHE A 54 -2.69 20.61 6.81
CA PHE A 54 -1.26 20.35 6.79
C PHE A 54 -0.95 18.85 6.64
N TYR A 55 -1.62 17.99 7.42
CA TYR A 55 -1.42 16.54 7.32
C TYR A 55 -1.90 15.97 5.98
N LYS A 56 -3.00 16.48 5.42
CA LYS A 56 -3.45 16.11 4.07
C LYS A 56 -2.41 16.46 3.02
N PHE A 57 -1.86 17.67 3.06
CA PHE A 57 -0.81 18.11 2.14
C PHE A 57 0.46 17.26 2.26
N LYS A 58 0.92 16.99 3.49
CA LYS A 58 2.07 16.12 3.74
C LYS A 58 1.82 14.69 3.22
N ALA A 59 0.66 14.13 3.51
CA ALA A 59 0.31 12.78 3.05
C ALA A 59 0.23 12.68 1.53
N GLN A 60 -0.28 13.71 0.85
CA GLN A 60 -0.32 13.79 -0.60
C GLN A 60 1.09 13.85 -1.19
N GLY A 61 1.94 14.75 -0.73
CA GLY A 61 3.31 14.89 -1.23
C GLY A 61 4.13 13.61 -1.02
N THR A 62 4.00 12.97 0.14
CA THR A 62 4.64 11.68 0.40
C THR A 62 4.15 10.60 -0.58
N ARG A 63 2.86 10.52 -0.83
CA ARG A 63 2.23 9.58 -1.73
C ARG A 63 2.70 9.78 -3.18
N GLU A 64 2.71 11.00 -3.67
CA GLU A 64 3.19 11.36 -5.00
C GLU A 64 4.67 10.99 -5.18
N CYS A 65 5.49 11.20 -4.16
CA CYS A 65 6.89 10.79 -4.16
C CYS A 65 7.03 9.27 -4.31
N TYR A 66 6.29 8.49 -3.54
CA TYR A 66 6.30 7.03 -3.64
C TYR A 66 5.81 6.52 -4.99
N ILE A 67 4.71 7.06 -5.51
CA ILE A 67 4.17 6.69 -6.83
C ILE A 67 5.20 6.99 -7.92
N SER A 68 5.80 8.18 -7.88
CA SER A 68 6.81 8.58 -8.84
C SER A 68 8.04 7.66 -8.79
N PHE A 69 8.51 7.31 -7.59
CA PHE A 69 9.62 6.40 -7.41
C PHE A 69 9.32 5.00 -7.97
N ILE A 70 8.16 4.44 -7.65
CA ILE A 70 7.73 3.13 -8.14
C ILE A 70 7.63 3.13 -9.68
N ASN A 71 6.94 4.11 -10.24
CA ASN A 71 6.76 4.21 -11.69
C ASN A 71 8.10 4.36 -12.41
N LYS A 72 9.01 5.17 -11.88
CA LYS A 72 10.35 5.38 -12.44
C LYS A 72 11.19 4.09 -12.46
N ASN A 73 11.04 3.24 -11.46
CA ASN A 73 11.85 2.03 -11.34
C ASN A 73 11.20 0.83 -12.05
N ILE A 74 9.88 0.67 -12.00
CA ILE A 74 9.21 -0.51 -12.57
C ILE A 74 8.94 -0.37 -14.07
N SER A 75 8.55 0.81 -14.56
CA SER A 75 8.19 0.97 -15.96
C SER A 75 9.32 0.60 -16.94
N PRO A 76 10.60 0.97 -16.72
CA PRO A 76 11.68 0.53 -17.58
C PRO A 76 11.87 -0.99 -17.60
N LEU A 77 11.65 -1.67 -16.47
CA LEU A 77 11.77 -3.12 -16.38
C LEU A 77 10.68 -3.83 -17.18
N ILE A 78 9.46 -3.34 -17.08
CA ILE A 78 8.33 -3.84 -17.86
C ILE A 78 8.55 -3.63 -19.36
N LYS A 79 9.08 -2.48 -19.76
CA LYS A 79 9.45 -2.19 -21.14
C LYS A 79 10.53 -3.14 -21.66
N ARG A 80 11.55 -3.41 -20.88
CA ARG A 80 12.63 -4.35 -21.24
C ARG A 80 12.09 -5.77 -21.44
N MET A 81 11.18 -6.24 -20.58
CA MET A 81 10.65 -7.60 -20.62
C MET A 81 9.52 -7.82 -21.63
N PHE A 82 8.64 -6.85 -21.81
CA PHE A 82 7.41 -7.02 -22.60
C PHE A 82 7.38 -6.16 -23.87
N GLY A 83 8.38 -5.32 -24.07
CA GLY A 83 8.52 -4.44 -25.20
C GLY A 83 8.25 -2.98 -24.88
N ASN A 84 8.80 -2.07 -25.68
CA ASN A 84 8.68 -0.62 -25.51
C ASN A 84 7.26 -0.09 -25.55
N ASP A 85 6.33 -0.87 -26.10
CA ASP A 85 4.91 -0.53 -26.14
C ASP A 85 4.20 -0.65 -24.79
N TYR A 86 4.82 -1.34 -23.82
CA TYR A 86 4.28 -1.53 -22.49
C TYR A 86 4.80 -0.48 -21.53
N ASP A 87 3.89 0.03 -20.70
CA ASP A 87 4.20 0.96 -19.64
C ASP A 87 3.41 0.61 -18.38
N PHE A 88 4.07 0.64 -17.24
CA PHE A 88 3.44 0.38 -15.96
C PHE A 88 3.42 1.64 -15.11
N GLY A 89 2.33 1.85 -14.40
CA GLY A 89 2.23 2.93 -13.43
C GLY A 89 1.16 2.72 -12.41
N PHE A 90 1.23 3.53 -11.36
CA PHE A 90 0.14 3.70 -10.43
C PHE A 90 -0.60 4.99 -10.75
N PHE A 91 -1.91 4.90 -10.74
CA PHE A 91 -2.81 6.04 -10.85
C PHE A 91 -3.53 6.27 -9.52
N TYR A 92 -3.55 7.54 -9.08
CA TYR A 92 -4.28 7.93 -7.89
C TYR A 92 -5.61 8.56 -8.27
N ASN A 93 -6.72 8.03 -7.76
CA ASN A 93 -8.05 8.54 -8.04
C ASN A 93 -8.55 9.42 -6.88
N GLU A 94 -8.42 10.73 -7.02
CA GLU A 94 -8.87 11.70 -6.00
C GLU A 94 -10.39 11.74 -5.82
N LYS A 95 -11.16 11.47 -6.88
CA LYS A 95 -12.63 11.57 -6.87
C LYS A 95 -13.33 10.56 -5.97
N ALA A 96 -12.66 9.46 -5.61
CA ALA A 96 -13.23 8.47 -4.69
C ALA A 96 -13.32 8.99 -3.23
N GLN A 97 -12.57 10.03 -2.86
CA GLN A 97 -12.62 10.63 -1.52
C GLN A 97 -13.82 11.57 -1.30
N GLU A 98 -14.36 12.20 -2.36
CA GLU A 98 -15.44 13.18 -2.22
C GLU A 98 -16.82 12.56 -1.95
N LYS A 99 -17.00 11.28 -2.26
CA LYS A 99 -18.32 10.61 -2.15
C LYS A 99 -18.60 9.91 -0.84
N GLY A 100 -17.69 9.99 0.17
CA GLY A 100 -17.92 9.34 1.47
C GLY A 100 -17.96 7.80 1.41
N GLU A 101 -17.63 7.20 0.29
CA GLU A 101 -17.49 5.76 0.14
C GLU A 101 -16.29 5.30 0.96
N LYS A 102 -16.47 4.23 1.74
CA LYS A 102 -15.41 3.56 2.49
C LYS A 102 -14.23 3.37 1.55
N VAL A 103 -13.10 3.92 1.91
CA VAL A 103 -11.84 3.98 1.18
C VAL A 103 -11.49 2.61 0.59
N GLY A 104 -12.01 2.31 -0.59
CA GLY A 104 -11.40 1.37 -1.50
C GLY A 104 -10.10 2.01 -1.99
N PHE A 105 -9.05 1.24 -2.15
CA PHE A 105 -7.73 1.70 -2.53
C PHE A 105 -7.82 2.76 -3.64
N ASN A 106 -7.51 4.00 -3.30
CA ASN A 106 -7.45 5.10 -4.26
C ASN A 106 -6.23 4.98 -5.21
N LEU A 107 -5.40 3.98 -5.00
CA LEU A 107 -4.21 3.68 -5.78
C LEU A 107 -4.50 2.50 -6.70
N MET A 108 -4.58 2.75 -7.99
CA MET A 108 -4.87 1.73 -9.00
C MET A 108 -3.63 1.44 -9.84
N PRO A 109 -3.16 0.18 -9.90
CA PRO A 109 -2.12 -0.20 -10.84
C PRO A 109 -2.67 -0.13 -12.26
N THR A 110 -1.87 0.37 -13.18
CA THR A 110 -2.23 0.53 -14.59
C THR A 110 -1.16 -0.07 -15.49
N ILE A 111 -1.59 -0.72 -16.56
CA ILE A 111 -0.73 -1.13 -17.65
C ILE A 111 -1.22 -0.43 -18.91
N THR A 112 -0.34 0.32 -19.54
CA THR A 112 -0.60 0.93 -20.84
C THR A 112 0.16 0.18 -21.91
N ASN A 113 -0.48 -0.19 -23.00
CA ASN A 113 0.16 -0.75 -24.16
C ASN A 113 -0.42 -0.16 -25.45
N THR A 114 0.30 -0.32 -26.55
CA THR A 114 -0.13 0.11 -27.86
C THR A 114 -0.79 -1.04 -28.60
N VAL A 115 -2.06 -0.88 -28.96
CA VAL A 115 -2.83 -1.85 -29.76
C VAL A 115 -3.34 -1.14 -31.01
N ASN A 116 -2.96 -1.64 -32.18
CA ASN A 116 -3.32 -1.04 -33.48
C ASN A 116 -2.99 0.47 -33.57
N GLY A 117 -1.81 0.86 -33.07
CA GLY A 117 -1.33 2.25 -33.07
C GLY A 117 -2.01 3.17 -32.05
N LYS A 118 -2.91 2.64 -31.20
CA LYS A 118 -3.58 3.40 -30.12
C LYS A 118 -3.07 2.96 -28.76
N ARG A 119 -2.78 3.92 -27.89
CA ARG A 119 -2.44 3.63 -26.49
C ARG A 119 -3.72 3.27 -25.73
N VAL A 120 -3.71 2.09 -25.12
CA VAL A 120 -4.81 1.57 -24.31
C VAL A 120 -4.29 1.38 -22.89
N THR A 121 -4.91 2.08 -21.94
CA THR A 121 -4.61 1.92 -20.51
C THR A 121 -5.65 1.03 -19.86
N THR A 122 -5.17 -0.01 -19.20
CA THR A 122 -5.99 -0.97 -18.46
C THR A 122 -5.80 -0.73 -16.97
N TYR A 123 -6.90 -0.53 -16.26
CA TYR A 123 -6.94 -0.32 -14.81
C TYR A 123 -7.21 -1.60 -14.02
N SER A 124 -7.63 -2.67 -14.69
CA SER A 124 -7.82 -3.99 -14.08
C SER A 124 -6.64 -4.89 -14.43
N MET A 125 -6.02 -5.46 -13.42
CA MET A 125 -4.94 -6.43 -13.61
C MET A 125 -5.46 -7.78 -14.09
N ASP A 126 -6.71 -8.12 -13.80
CA ASP A 126 -7.33 -9.42 -14.14
C ASP A 126 -7.45 -9.66 -15.66
N SER A 127 -7.40 -8.60 -16.46
CA SER A 127 -7.48 -8.68 -17.92
C SER A 127 -6.12 -8.95 -18.61
N ARG A 128 -5.05 -9.14 -17.84
CA ARG A 128 -3.69 -9.35 -18.36
C ARG A 128 -3.22 -10.78 -18.12
N GLY A 129 -2.29 -11.22 -18.95
CA GLY A 129 -1.69 -12.55 -18.77
C GLY A 129 -0.91 -12.70 -17.47
N GLY A 130 -0.98 -13.87 -16.85
CA GLY A 130 -0.36 -14.17 -15.55
C GLY A 130 1.12 -13.81 -15.47
N GLY A 131 1.90 -14.03 -16.51
CA GLY A 131 3.33 -13.72 -16.51
C GLY A 131 3.66 -12.24 -16.32
N ILE A 132 2.84 -11.33 -16.87
CA ILE A 132 3.01 -9.87 -16.63
C ILE A 132 2.73 -9.53 -15.18
N LEU A 133 1.64 -10.09 -14.61
CA LEU A 133 1.23 -9.82 -13.24
C LEU A 133 2.23 -10.35 -12.23
N GLU A 134 2.72 -11.57 -12.41
CA GLU A 134 3.77 -12.15 -11.57
C GLU A 134 5.03 -11.29 -11.59
N THR A 135 5.46 -10.88 -12.78
CA THR A 135 6.65 -10.03 -12.95
C THR A 135 6.48 -8.68 -12.22
N ILE A 136 5.35 -8.01 -12.43
CA ILE A 136 5.06 -6.75 -11.73
C ILE A 136 5.02 -6.97 -10.21
N SER A 137 4.41 -8.04 -9.74
CA SER A 137 4.32 -8.35 -8.31
C SER A 137 5.70 -8.51 -7.67
N VAL A 138 6.62 -9.21 -8.32
CA VAL A 138 7.99 -9.38 -7.81
C VAL A 138 8.76 -8.06 -7.86
N PHE A 139 8.67 -7.30 -8.95
CA PHE A 139 9.34 -6.01 -9.06
C PHE A 139 8.83 -5.00 -8.02
N LEU A 140 7.53 -4.99 -7.73
CA LEU A 140 6.96 -4.18 -6.65
C LEU A 140 7.56 -4.57 -5.29
N ARG A 141 7.66 -5.86 -4.98
CA ARG A 141 8.29 -6.32 -3.74
C ARG A 141 9.72 -5.83 -3.63
N TRP A 142 10.50 -5.90 -4.70
CA TRP A 142 11.87 -5.40 -4.73
C TRP A 142 11.97 -3.90 -4.51
N VAL A 143 11.12 -3.13 -5.18
CA VAL A 143 11.08 -1.68 -5.00
C VAL A 143 10.70 -1.31 -3.57
N PHE A 144 9.72 -1.98 -2.96
CA PHE A 144 9.34 -1.75 -1.57
C PHE A 144 10.45 -2.13 -0.59
N ILE A 145 11.14 -3.25 -0.81
CA ILE A 145 12.29 -3.66 0.00
C ILE A 145 13.39 -2.59 -0.01
N GLN A 146 13.69 -2.04 -1.19
CA GLN A 146 14.66 -0.95 -1.33
C GLN A 146 14.21 0.33 -0.62
N MET A 147 12.93 0.70 -0.75
CA MET A 147 12.37 1.89 -0.10
C MET A 147 12.44 1.81 1.42
N ASP A 148 12.16 0.63 1.98
CA ASP A 148 12.19 0.39 3.44
C ASP A 148 13.61 0.16 3.97
N GLY A 149 14.63 0.08 3.09
CA GLY A 149 16.00 -0.22 3.49
C GLY A 149 16.19 -1.61 4.10
N TYR A 150 15.25 -2.52 3.81
CA TYR A 150 15.33 -3.91 4.29
C TYR A 150 16.48 -4.65 3.61
N ARG A 151 17.31 -5.33 4.41
CA ARG A 151 18.49 -6.09 3.94
C ARG A 151 18.38 -7.60 4.15
N GLY A 152 17.20 -8.10 4.46
CA GLY A 152 16.97 -9.53 4.61
C GLY A 152 16.77 -10.25 3.27
N PRO A 153 16.66 -11.60 3.29
CA PRO A 153 16.44 -12.38 2.09
C PRO A 153 15.05 -12.13 1.50
N LEU A 154 14.97 -12.06 0.18
CA LEU A 154 13.71 -12.14 -0.55
C LEU A 154 13.43 -13.59 -0.91
N ILE A 155 12.30 -14.11 -0.44
CA ILE A 155 11.86 -15.49 -0.71
C ILE A 155 10.78 -15.44 -1.80
N LEU A 156 10.99 -16.17 -2.88
CA LEU A 156 10.09 -16.30 -4.01
C LEU A 156 9.69 -17.79 -4.16
N ASP A 157 8.41 -18.05 -3.97
CA ASP A 157 7.82 -19.38 -4.08
C ASP A 157 7.02 -19.47 -5.39
N GLU A 158 7.43 -20.36 -6.29
CA GLU A 158 6.85 -20.60 -7.61
C GLU A 158 6.61 -19.32 -8.45
N SER A 159 7.37 -18.27 -8.15
CA SER A 159 7.28 -17.01 -8.90
C SER A 159 7.72 -17.20 -10.33
N TRP A 160 7.02 -16.52 -11.25
CA TRP A 160 7.22 -16.60 -12.70
C TRP A 160 6.87 -17.94 -13.35
N SER A 161 6.04 -18.75 -12.68
CA SER A 161 5.52 -19.99 -13.26
C SER A 161 4.70 -19.76 -14.55
N ALA A 162 4.05 -18.60 -14.67
CA ALA A 162 3.27 -18.19 -15.83
C ALA A 162 4.12 -17.53 -16.96
N VAL A 163 5.43 -17.33 -16.76
CA VAL A 163 6.33 -16.87 -17.83
C VAL A 163 6.75 -18.07 -18.68
N SER A 164 6.12 -18.23 -19.83
CA SER A 164 6.31 -19.40 -20.70
C SER A 164 7.33 -19.22 -21.84
N SER A 165 7.73 -17.98 -22.14
CA SER A 165 8.68 -17.68 -23.21
C SER A 165 10.11 -17.76 -22.70
N ASP A 166 10.95 -18.55 -23.39
CA ASP A 166 12.37 -18.69 -23.04
C ASP A 166 13.12 -17.37 -23.10
N ASP A 167 12.88 -16.55 -24.13
CA ASP A 167 13.48 -15.21 -24.25
C ASP A 167 13.18 -14.33 -23.04
N LYS A 168 11.93 -14.36 -22.55
CA LYS A 168 11.53 -13.59 -21.36
C LYS A 168 12.14 -14.16 -20.08
N MET A 169 12.30 -15.48 -20.03
CA MET A 169 12.96 -16.12 -18.91
C MET A 169 14.44 -15.75 -18.84
N GLU A 170 15.14 -15.71 -19.98
CA GLU A 170 16.54 -15.27 -20.05
C GLU A 170 16.68 -13.81 -19.61
N MET A 171 15.84 -12.90 -20.10
CA MET A 171 15.83 -11.50 -19.66
C MET A 171 15.58 -11.37 -18.17
N LEU A 172 14.71 -12.20 -17.61
CA LEU A 172 14.41 -12.23 -16.19
C LEU A 172 15.61 -12.68 -15.36
N ILE A 173 16.32 -13.71 -15.81
CA ILE A 173 17.53 -14.24 -15.19
C ILE A 173 18.63 -13.17 -15.16
N GLU A 174 18.85 -12.48 -16.28
CA GLU A 174 19.79 -11.36 -16.34
C GLU A 174 19.41 -10.26 -15.34
N PHE A 175 18.13 -9.92 -15.28
CA PHE A 175 17.63 -8.92 -14.37
C PHE A 175 17.84 -9.33 -12.89
N ILE A 176 17.62 -10.60 -12.55
CA ILE A 176 17.86 -11.12 -11.20
C ILE A 176 19.33 -10.96 -10.81
N LYS A 177 20.25 -11.29 -11.72
CA LYS A 177 21.69 -11.10 -11.50
C LYS A 177 22.03 -9.64 -11.21
N GLU A 178 21.60 -8.74 -12.12
CA GLU A 178 21.79 -7.29 -11.94
C GLU A 178 21.25 -6.81 -10.59
N TYR A 179 20.05 -7.28 -10.21
CA TYR A 179 19.42 -6.88 -8.96
C TYR A 179 20.22 -7.35 -7.74
N VAL A 180 20.60 -8.62 -7.69
CA VAL A 180 21.37 -9.20 -6.57
C VAL A 180 22.72 -8.51 -6.43
N GLU A 181 23.41 -8.24 -7.54
CA GLU A 181 24.70 -7.53 -7.55
C GLU A 181 24.59 -6.08 -7.04
N ILE A 182 23.56 -5.33 -7.52
CA ILE A 182 23.38 -3.92 -7.14
C ILE A 182 22.94 -3.79 -5.67
N THR A 183 22.08 -4.70 -5.19
CA THR A 183 21.47 -4.59 -3.85
C THR A 183 22.22 -5.35 -2.77
N ASP A 184 23.19 -6.18 -3.14
CA ASP A 184 23.86 -7.13 -2.23
C ASP A 184 22.84 -7.94 -1.39
N SER A 185 21.75 -8.33 -2.03
CA SER A 185 20.61 -8.99 -1.37
C SER A 185 20.65 -10.50 -1.61
N GLN A 186 20.25 -11.26 -0.59
CA GLN A 186 20.04 -12.68 -0.74
C GLN A 186 18.67 -12.97 -1.37
N LEU A 187 18.64 -13.86 -2.37
CA LEU A 187 17.43 -14.31 -3.03
C LEU A 187 17.28 -15.82 -2.85
N ILE A 188 16.12 -16.26 -2.38
CA ILE A 188 15.79 -17.67 -2.18
C ILE A 188 14.62 -18.01 -3.11
N PHE A 189 14.86 -18.90 -4.05
CA PHE A 189 13.81 -19.43 -4.95
C PHE A 189 13.37 -20.81 -4.52
N VAL A 190 12.06 -21.00 -4.43
CA VAL A 190 11.43 -22.30 -4.40
C VAL A 190 10.75 -22.49 -5.76
N THR A 191 11.20 -23.47 -6.56
CA THR A 191 10.69 -23.66 -7.91
C THR A 191 10.86 -25.10 -8.38
N HIS A 192 9.96 -25.54 -9.22
CA HIS A 192 10.10 -26.80 -9.97
C HIS A 192 10.82 -26.60 -11.32
N ARG A 193 11.15 -25.35 -11.70
CA ARG A 193 11.90 -25.00 -12.92
C ARG A 193 13.38 -24.74 -12.62
N ALA A 194 13.99 -25.68 -11.94
CA ALA A 194 15.37 -25.53 -11.48
C ALA A 194 16.39 -25.34 -12.62
N GLU A 195 16.08 -25.83 -13.81
CA GLU A 195 16.92 -25.67 -15.03
C GLU A 195 17.12 -24.23 -15.44
N ASN A 196 16.11 -23.39 -15.22
CA ASN A 196 16.19 -21.98 -15.59
C ASN A 196 17.01 -21.18 -14.57
N PHE A 197 16.77 -21.39 -13.28
CA PHE A 197 17.39 -20.60 -12.22
C PHE A 197 18.68 -21.21 -11.68
N GLY A 198 18.90 -22.51 -11.88
CA GLY A 198 20.08 -23.22 -11.39
C GLY A 198 21.40 -22.67 -11.92
N LYS A 199 21.40 -22.13 -13.17
CA LYS A 199 22.59 -21.52 -13.77
C LYS A 199 23.14 -20.31 -12.99
N ILE A 200 22.30 -19.64 -12.22
CA ILE A 200 22.66 -18.42 -11.49
C ILE A 200 22.68 -18.63 -9.97
N ALA A 201 22.26 -19.80 -9.52
CA ALA A 201 22.21 -20.10 -8.10
C ALA A 201 23.62 -20.43 -7.57
N ASN A 202 23.97 -19.82 -6.43
CA ASN A 202 25.22 -20.18 -5.73
C ASN A 202 25.10 -21.52 -5.00
N VAL A 203 23.90 -21.87 -4.55
CA VAL A 203 23.61 -23.10 -3.83
C VAL A 203 22.23 -23.62 -4.26
N ILE A 204 22.13 -24.92 -4.49
CA ILE A 204 20.89 -25.57 -4.90
C ILE A 204 20.58 -26.70 -3.91
N TYR A 205 19.37 -26.73 -3.42
CA TYR A 205 18.83 -27.81 -2.59
C TYR A 205 17.71 -28.52 -3.32
N LEU A 206 17.89 -29.82 -3.52
CA LEU A 206 16.82 -30.70 -3.99
C LEU A 206 16.00 -31.19 -2.79
N VAL A 207 14.69 -30.94 -2.82
CA VAL A 207 13.77 -31.47 -1.81
C VAL A 207 12.92 -32.56 -2.44
N GLN A 208 12.99 -33.77 -1.87
CA GLN A 208 12.23 -34.93 -2.34
C GLN A 208 11.49 -35.60 -1.21
N LYS A 209 10.34 -36.21 -1.52
CA LYS A 209 9.58 -36.99 -0.56
C LYS A 209 9.89 -38.46 -0.74
N GLU A 210 10.52 -39.07 0.27
CA GLU A 210 10.81 -40.50 0.32
C GLU A 210 10.09 -41.15 1.50
N ASN A 211 9.29 -42.18 1.24
CA ASN A 211 8.52 -42.89 2.25
C ASN A 211 7.70 -41.99 3.18
N GLY A 212 7.11 -40.90 2.63
CA GLY A 212 6.30 -39.95 3.38
C GLY A 212 7.08 -38.86 4.11
N VAL A 213 8.41 -38.90 4.12
CA VAL A 213 9.29 -37.93 4.78
C VAL A 213 9.98 -37.07 3.73
N ALA A 214 9.99 -35.75 3.93
CA ALA A 214 10.74 -34.82 3.11
C ALA A 214 12.23 -34.90 3.47
N LYS A 215 13.08 -35.10 2.44
CA LYS A 215 14.54 -35.06 2.54
C LYS A 215 15.07 -33.95 1.64
N SER A 216 16.11 -33.27 2.08
CA SER A 216 16.82 -32.26 1.29
C SER A 216 18.26 -32.67 1.11
N SER A 217 18.81 -32.46 -0.07
CA SER A 217 20.22 -32.64 -0.38
C SER A 217 20.73 -31.49 -1.22
N GLN A 218 21.94 -31.04 -0.96
CA GLN A 218 22.61 -30.08 -1.82
C GLN A 218 23.06 -30.79 -3.10
N ILE A 219 22.79 -30.20 -4.25
CA ILE A 219 23.16 -30.75 -5.56
C ILE A 219 23.82 -29.68 -6.44
N SER A 220 24.50 -30.11 -7.50
CA SER A 220 25.06 -29.21 -8.50
C SER A 220 24.04 -28.92 -9.63
N TYR A 221 24.34 -27.90 -10.46
CA TYR A 221 23.51 -27.62 -11.65
C TYR A 221 23.60 -28.75 -12.67
N GLU A 222 24.77 -29.34 -12.83
CA GLU A 222 25.00 -30.47 -13.74
C GLU A 222 24.10 -31.66 -13.37
N GLU A 223 23.95 -31.98 -12.10
CA GLU A 223 23.05 -33.04 -11.63
C GLU A 223 21.57 -32.75 -11.97
N ILE A 224 21.14 -31.48 -12.00
CA ILE A 224 19.80 -31.12 -12.46
C ILE A 224 19.64 -31.50 -13.95
N VAL A 225 20.59 -31.07 -14.76
CA VAL A 225 20.55 -31.30 -16.20
C VAL A 225 20.55 -32.80 -16.51
N GLU A 226 21.39 -33.59 -15.85
CA GLU A 226 21.45 -35.04 -16.02
C GLU A 226 20.12 -35.73 -15.64
N ARG A 227 19.50 -35.30 -14.54
CA ARG A 227 18.20 -35.86 -14.14
C ARG A 227 17.11 -35.59 -15.16
N GLN A 228 17.06 -34.37 -15.71
CA GLN A 228 16.09 -34.03 -16.76
C GLN A 228 16.28 -34.86 -18.03
N LEU A 229 17.51 -35.00 -18.48
CA LEU A 229 17.82 -35.85 -19.63
C LEU A 229 17.39 -37.30 -19.37
N SER A 230 17.52 -37.80 -18.16
CA SER A 230 17.09 -39.15 -17.78
C SER A 230 15.58 -39.34 -17.79
N PHE A 231 14.79 -38.27 -17.54
CA PHE A 231 13.32 -38.29 -17.63
C PHE A 231 12.83 -38.25 -19.07
N VAL A 232 13.47 -37.45 -19.93
CA VAL A 232 13.12 -37.34 -21.36
C VAL A 232 13.39 -38.65 -22.08
N ASN A 233 14.45 -39.36 -21.73
CA ASN A 233 14.83 -40.64 -22.36
C ASN A 233 14.02 -41.87 -21.88
N ARG A 234 13.12 -41.70 -20.88
CA ARG A 234 12.25 -42.78 -20.37
C ARG A 234 10.80 -42.73 -20.87
N ASN A 235 10.43 -41.70 -21.61
CA ASN A 235 9.15 -41.53 -22.27
C ASN A 235 9.32 -41.59 -23.79
#